data_8690a5847a710735ee25fe1fd050f621
#
_entry.id   8690a5847a710735ee25fe1fd050f621
#
_cell.length_a   1.000
_cell.length_b   1.000
_cell.length_c   1.000
_cell.angle_alpha   90.00
_cell.angle_beta   90.00
_cell.angle_gamma   90.00
#
_symmetry.space_group_name_H-M   'P 1'
#
loop_
_entity.id
_entity.type
_entity.pdbx_description
1 polymer ?
#
loop_
_entity_poly.entity_id
_entity_poly.type
_entity_poly.pdbx_seq_one_letter_code
_entity_poly.pdbx_strand_id
1 'polypeptide(L)'
;MNFQDWYTDRMEVRRVRSRQEGALTVQLRETVAEDIPCRVHRPGAHGPRMQSTAAYSEGEDKVSCANEADIRAGDELLIRRGAALGQTRQTVRAFAGEPVYYYEPFGAVIPGLAHQEIALLEKEYLDAEKEAEADGNGGCPPEADGGADQASGGA
;
A
#
# COMPACT_ATOMS: atom_id res chain seq x y z
N MET A 1 17.14 16.48 -15.12
CA MET A 1 15.84 16.08 -14.56
C MET A 1 15.84 14.57 -14.51
N ASN A 2 15.81 14.02 -13.32
CA ASN A 2 15.79 12.56 -13.14
C ASN A 2 14.32 12.12 -13.05
N PHE A 3 13.97 10.94 -13.55
CA PHE A 3 12.61 10.39 -13.44
C PHE A 3 12.16 10.24 -11.98
N GLN A 4 13.10 10.05 -11.07
CA GLN A 4 12.85 9.99 -9.63
C GLN A 4 12.34 11.30 -9.03
N ASP A 5 12.59 12.45 -9.67
CA ASP A 5 12.07 13.75 -9.21
C ASP A 5 10.53 13.81 -9.35
N TRP A 6 9.93 12.87 -10.09
CA TRP A 6 8.50 12.75 -10.27
C TRP A 6 7.81 11.91 -9.18
N TYR A 7 8.59 11.26 -8.32
CA TYR A 7 8.04 10.43 -7.26
C TYR A 7 7.60 11.27 -6.06
N THR A 8 6.34 11.67 -6.07
CA THR A 8 5.73 12.52 -5.04
C THR A 8 5.14 11.74 -3.87
N ASP A 9 4.99 10.45 -4.03
CA ASP A 9 4.36 9.56 -3.07
C ASP A 9 5.40 8.68 -2.37
N ARG A 10 5.04 8.12 -1.23
CA ARG A 10 5.86 7.15 -0.49
C ARG A 10 5.05 5.89 -0.27
N MET A 11 5.70 4.76 -0.40
CA MET A 11 5.07 3.45 -0.33
C MET A 11 5.77 2.56 0.69
N GLU A 12 4.97 1.81 1.42
CA GLU A 12 5.39 0.70 2.26
C GLU A 12 4.90 -0.60 1.65
N VAL A 13 5.74 -1.63 1.65
CA VAL A 13 5.44 -2.96 1.12
C VAL A 13 5.36 -3.96 2.26
N ARG A 14 4.23 -4.63 2.38
CA ARG A 14 3.98 -5.69 3.36
C ARG A 14 3.73 -7.01 2.64
N ARG A 15 4.36 -8.06 3.11
CA ARG A 15 4.26 -9.40 2.54
C ARG A 15 3.75 -10.39 3.57
N VAL A 16 2.82 -11.23 3.16
CA VAL A 16 2.35 -12.34 3.98
C VAL A 16 3.33 -13.49 3.88
N ARG A 17 3.86 -13.91 5.01
CA ARG A 17 4.71 -15.10 5.13
C ARG A 17 4.04 -16.14 6.00
N SER A 18 4.07 -17.38 5.54
CA SER A 18 3.62 -18.51 6.33
C SER A 18 4.77 -19.00 7.21
N ARG A 19 4.54 -19.06 8.52
CA ARG A 19 5.46 -19.64 9.49
C ARG A 19 4.83 -20.87 10.11
N GLN A 20 5.56 -21.95 10.17
CA GLN A 20 5.11 -23.16 10.85
C GLN A 20 5.49 -23.11 12.33
N GLU A 21 4.50 -23.15 13.19
CA GLU A 21 4.65 -23.24 14.64
C GLU A 21 4.07 -24.57 15.13
N GLY A 22 4.93 -25.58 15.24
CA GLY A 22 4.48 -26.94 15.56
C GLY A 22 3.62 -27.55 14.47
N ALA A 23 2.37 -27.92 14.78
CA ALA A 23 1.40 -28.48 13.84
C ALA A 23 0.54 -27.41 13.13
N LEU A 24 0.71 -26.14 13.49
CA LEU A 24 -0.09 -25.02 12.95
C LEU A 24 0.74 -24.20 11.97
N THR A 25 0.12 -23.79 10.88
CA THR A 25 0.69 -22.80 9.96
C THR A 25 0.06 -21.44 10.26
N VAL A 26 0.87 -20.48 10.70
CA VAL A 26 0.45 -19.12 11.00
C VAL A 26 0.89 -18.22 9.85
N GLN A 27 -0.03 -17.38 9.37
CA GLN A 27 0.30 -16.34 8.39
C GLN A 27 0.64 -15.05 9.12
N LEU A 28 1.84 -14.57 8.93
CA LEU A 28 2.33 -13.32 9.49
C LEU A 28 2.48 -12.30 8.36
N ARG A 29 2.00 -11.08 8.62
CA ARG A 29 2.24 -9.94 7.75
C ARG A 29 3.50 -9.23 8.22
N GLU A 30 4.47 -9.11 7.34
CA GLU A 30 5.77 -8.52 7.61
C GLU A 30 6.02 -7.37 6.66
N THR A 31 6.48 -6.23 7.19
CA THR A 31 6.96 -5.11 6.38
C THR A 31 8.29 -5.49 5.74
N VAL A 32 8.33 -5.51 4.41
CA VAL A 32 9.51 -5.88 3.62
C VAL A 32 10.35 -4.66 3.30
N ALA A 33 9.71 -3.54 3.01
CA ALA A 33 10.36 -2.28 2.69
C ALA A 33 9.46 -1.10 3.04
N GLU A 34 10.08 0.00 3.44
CA GLU A 34 9.42 1.24 3.84
C GLU A 34 9.98 2.42 3.07
N ASP A 35 9.19 3.48 3.02
CA ASP A 35 9.59 4.78 2.46
C ASP A 35 10.09 4.73 1.01
N ILE A 36 9.56 3.80 0.20
CA ILE A 36 9.92 3.68 -1.21
C ILE A 36 9.35 4.86 -1.99
N PRO A 37 10.20 5.65 -2.68
CA PRO A 37 9.72 6.70 -3.57
C PRO A 37 8.90 6.10 -4.71
N CYS A 38 7.69 6.62 -4.93
CA CYS A 38 6.81 6.14 -5.96
C CYS A 38 5.86 7.23 -6.47
N ARG A 39 5.12 6.91 -7.52
CA ARG A 39 4.04 7.75 -8.04
C ARG A 39 2.88 6.90 -8.50
N VAL A 40 1.70 7.23 -7.99
CA VAL A 40 0.45 6.65 -8.49
C VAL A 40 -0.04 7.44 -9.69
N HIS A 41 -0.37 6.75 -10.76
CA HIS A 41 -0.93 7.34 -11.97
C HIS A 41 -2.01 6.43 -12.55
N ARG A 42 -2.89 7.05 -13.33
CA ARG A 42 -3.90 6.32 -14.10
C ARG A 42 -3.52 6.34 -15.55
N PRO A 43 -3.18 5.20 -16.16
CA PRO A 43 -2.86 5.18 -17.58
C PRO A 43 -4.10 5.46 -18.40
N GLY A 44 -4.02 6.48 -19.25
CA GLY A 44 -4.84 6.62 -20.43
C GLY A 44 -6.34 6.87 -20.25
N ALA A 45 -6.74 7.86 -19.46
CA ALA A 45 -8.06 8.46 -19.63
C ALA A 45 -8.04 9.43 -20.83
N HIS A 46 -7.83 8.93 -22.03
CA HIS A 46 -7.91 9.72 -23.24
C HIS A 46 -9.29 9.59 -23.89
N GLY A 47 -10.15 10.56 -23.61
CA GLY A 47 -11.42 10.77 -24.29
C GLY A 47 -12.61 9.96 -23.77
N PRO A 48 -13.82 10.41 -24.11
CA PRO A 48 -15.04 9.70 -23.75
C PRO A 48 -15.10 8.40 -24.54
N ARG A 49 -14.87 7.27 -23.89
CA ARG A 49 -15.19 5.96 -24.46
C ARG A 49 -16.63 5.66 -24.15
N MET A 50 -17.47 5.64 -25.19
CA MET A 50 -18.79 5.06 -25.08
C MET A 50 -18.64 3.56 -24.80
N GLN A 51 -19.19 3.12 -23.68
CA GLN A 51 -19.12 1.72 -23.30
C GLN A 51 -20.48 1.12 -23.21
N SER A 52 -20.61 0.00 -23.88
CA SER A 52 -21.86 -0.70 -24.03
C SER A 52 -22.00 -1.92 -23.11
N THR A 53 -21.06 -2.15 -22.19
CA THR A 53 -21.12 -3.34 -21.31
C THR A 53 -20.79 -3.00 -19.86
N ALA A 54 -21.57 -3.60 -18.95
CA ALA A 54 -21.44 -3.45 -17.50
C ALA A 54 -20.15 -4.03 -16.89
N ALA A 55 -19.23 -4.53 -17.70
CA ALA A 55 -17.95 -5.10 -17.30
C ALA A 55 -16.76 -4.18 -17.58
N TYR A 56 -16.96 -2.87 -17.48
CA TYR A 56 -15.87 -1.94 -17.64
C TYR A 56 -15.07 -1.78 -16.35
N SER A 57 -13.90 -2.28 -16.36
CA SER A 57 -12.84 -1.88 -15.47
C SER A 57 -12.40 -0.47 -15.85
N GLU A 58 -12.76 0.53 -15.07
CA GLU A 58 -12.11 1.83 -15.12
C GLU A 58 -10.61 1.58 -15.03
N GLY A 59 -9.82 2.24 -15.91
CA GLY A 59 -8.40 1.97 -16.05
C GLY A 59 -7.72 1.82 -14.69
N GLU A 60 -7.12 0.65 -14.46
CA GLU A 60 -6.47 0.32 -13.21
C GLU A 60 -5.42 1.37 -12.87
N ASP A 61 -5.51 1.94 -11.68
CA ASP A 61 -4.44 2.79 -11.19
C ASP A 61 -3.17 1.96 -11.10
N LYS A 62 -2.05 2.55 -11.49
CA LYS A 62 -0.74 1.94 -11.41
C LYS A 62 0.16 2.75 -10.49
N VAL A 63 1.11 2.10 -9.89
CA VAL A 63 2.21 2.74 -9.19
C VAL A 63 3.51 2.50 -9.94
N SER A 64 4.28 3.58 -10.14
CA SER A 64 5.64 3.51 -10.69
C SER A 64 6.65 3.75 -9.57
N CYS A 65 7.69 2.94 -9.54
CA CYS A 65 8.83 3.10 -8.64
C CYS A 65 10.12 2.58 -9.28
N ALA A 66 11.24 2.72 -8.59
CA ALA A 66 12.53 2.24 -9.08
C ALA A 66 12.56 0.70 -9.19
N ASN A 67 13.32 0.18 -10.16
CA ASN A 67 13.43 -1.27 -10.41
C ASN A 67 14.06 -2.06 -9.25
N GLU A 68 14.79 -1.37 -8.37
CA GLU A 68 15.48 -1.97 -7.23
C GLU A 68 14.52 -2.37 -6.09
N ALA A 69 13.29 -1.84 -6.09
CA ALA A 69 12.30 -2.18 -5.08
C ALA A 69 11.80 -3.63 -5.27
N ASP A 70 11.95 -4.46 -4.24
CA ASP A 70 11.45 -5.86 -4.24
C ASP A 70 9.95 -5.90 -3.99
N ILE A 71 9.18 -5.78 -5.06
CA ILE A 71 7.72 -5.88 -5.02
C ILE A 71 7.31 -7.12 -5.81
N ARG A 72 6.40 -7.90 -5.25
CA ARG A 72 5.89 -9.13 -5.87
C ARG A 72 4.37 -9.08 -5.96
N ALA A 73 3.84 -9.80 -6.94
CA ALA A 73 2.40 -9.97 -7.05
C ALA A 73 1.81 -10.51 -5.74
N GLY A 74 0.74 -9.88 -5.27
CA GLY A 74 0.08 -10.20 -4.01
C GLY A 74 0.63 -9.50 -2.76
N ASP A 75 1.72 -8.73 -2.87
CA ASP A 75 2.16 -7.88 -1.77
C ASP A 75 1.13 -6.79 -1.48
N GLU A 76 0.95 -6.45 -0.21
CA GLU A 76 0.14 -5.33 0.20
C GLU A 76 0.96 -4.04 0.14
N LEU A 77 0.41 -3.04 -0.53
CA LEU A 77 1.02 -1.74 -0.72
C LEU A 77 0.25 -0.69 0.08
N LEU A 78 0.94 0.02 0.97
CA LEU A 78 0.42 1.22 1.62
C LEU A 78 1.09 2.44 1.00
N ILE A 79 0.31 3.27 0.32
CA ILE A 79 0.82 4.40 -0.45
C ILE A 79 0.31 5.70 0.16
N ARG A 80 1.22 6.51 0.68
CA ARG A 80 0.95 7.84 1.20
C ARG A 80 1.12 8.87 0.09
N ARG A 81 0.00 9.36 -0.44
CA ARG A 81 -0.03 10.30 -1.56
C ARG A 81 0.45 11.69 -1.13
N GLY A 82 1.46 12.21 -1.82
CA GLY A 82 2.05 13.53 -1.55
C GLY A 82 3.03 13.57 -0.37
N ALA A 83 3.38 12.43 0.22
CA ALA A 83 4.25 12.37 1.39
C ALA A 83 5.65 12.96 1.13
N ALA A 84 6.20 12.79 -0.07
CA ALA A 84 7.48 13.37 -0.44
C ALA A 84 7.47 14.91 -0.47
N LEU A 85 6.29 15.51 -0.59
CA LEU A 85 6.10 16.98 -0.56
C LEU A 85 5.78 17.49 0.85
N GLY A 86 5.90 16.66 1.88
CA GLY A 86 5.58 17.02 3.26
C GLY A 86 4.08 17.11 3.55
N GLN A 87 3.24 16.61 2.67
CA GLN A 87 1.78 16.67 2.79
C GLN A 87 1.16 15.33 2.40
N THR A 88 0.90 14.48 3.37
CA THR A 88 0.09 13.28 3.11
C THR A 88 -1.37 13.69 2.98
N ARG A 89 -1.89 13.68 1.76
CA ARG A 89 -3.28 14.04 1.48
C ARG A 89 -4.23 12.85 1.56
N GLN A 90 -3.70 11.67 1.29
CA GLN A 90 -4.50 10.46 1.19
C GLN A 90 -3.59 9.24 1.31
N THR A 91 -4.02 8.26 2.05
CA THR A 91 -3.38 6.95 2.12
C THR A 91 -4.21 5.94 1.36
N VAL A 92 -3.56 5.18 0.49
CA VAL A 92 -4.17 4.15 -0.33
C VAL A 92 -3.58 2.81 0.05
N ARG A 93 -4.43 1.86 0.36
CA ARG A 93 -4.09 0.45 0.51
C ARG A 93 -4.50 -0.29 -0.74
N ALA A 94 -3.62 -1.09 -1.29
CA ALA A 94 -3.89 -1.92 -2.46
C ALA A 94 -3.05 -3.19 -2.43
N PHE A 95 -3.37 -4.14 -3.29
CA PHE A 95 -2.52 -5.30 -3.53
C PHE A 95 -1.78 -5.14 -4.85
N ALA A 96 -0.52 -5.57 -4.87
CA ALA A 96 0.31 -5.49 -6.05
C ALA A 96 -0.10 -6.54 -7.09
N GLY A 97 -0.30 -6.10 -8.32
CA GLY A 97 -0.29 -6.98 -9.48
C GLY A 97 1.13 -7.41 -9.84
N GLU A 98 1.28 -8.10 -10.95
CA GLU A 98 2.59 -8.50 -11.45
C GLU A 98 3.39 -7.25 -11.87
N PRO A 99 4.62 -7.03 -11.36
CA PRO A 99 5.44 -5.91 -11.75
C PRO A 99 5.91 -6.01 -13.20
N VAL A 100 5.81 -4.91 -13.93
CA VAL A 100 6.34 -4.78 -15.30
C VAL A 100 7.55 -3.87 -15.26
N TYR A 101 8.70 -4.39 -15.68
CA TYR A 101 9.97 -3.68 -15.63
C TYR A 101 10.27 -2.97 -16.95
N TYR A 102 10.63 -1.71 -16.84
CA TYR A 102 11.11 -0.90 -17.96
C TYR A 102 12.59 -0.59 -17.74
N TYR A 103 13.41 -0.91 -18.74
CA TYR A 103 14.84 -0.71 -18.68
C TYR A 103 15.24 0.48 -19.54
N GLU A 104 16.37 1.10 -19.21
CA GLU A 104 16.91 2.20 -20.01
C GLU A 104 17.42 1.67 -21.36
N PRO A 105 16.84 2.12 -22.50
CA PRO A 105 17.22 1.59 -23.79
C PRO A 105 18.60 2.05 -24.27
N PHE A 106 19.10 3.16 -23.72
CA PHE A 106 20.34 3.82 -24.17
C PHE A 106 21.35 4.10 -23.05
N GLY A 107 21.23 3.45 -21.91
CA GLY A 107 22.18 3.55 -20.79
C GLY A 107 22.42 5.00 -20.33
N ALA A 108 23.65 5.49 -20.52
CA ALA A 108 24.05 6.79 -20.01
C ALA A 108 23.51 8.01 -20.79
N VAL A 109 22.84 7.82 -21.93
CA VAL A 109 22.37 8.94 -22.76
C VAL A 109 21.15 9.63 -22.16
N ILE A 110 20.24 8.87 -21.56
CA ILE A 110 19.07 9.38 -20.86
C ILE A 110 18.94 8.61 -19.54
N PRO A 111 19.71 8.96 -18.52
CA PRO A 111 19.69 8.25 -17.25
C PRO A 111 18.39 8.48 -16.48
N GLY A 112 17.93 7.47 -15.75
CA GLY A 112 16.84 7.58 -14.80
C GLY A 112 15.45 7.34 -15.38
N LEU A 113 15.35 6.72 -16.57
CA LEU A 113 14.06 6.30 -17.13
C LEU A 113 13.67 4.87 -16.73
N ALA A 114 14.62 4.10 -16.20
CA ALA A 114 14.33 2.75 -15.72
C ALA A 114 13.37 2.81 -14.53
N HIS A 115 12.28 2.09 -14.60
CA HIS A 115 11.27 2.00 -13.56
C HIS A 115 10.48 0.70 -13.70
N GLN A 116 9.71 0.38 -12.67
CA GLN A 116 8.70 -0.66 -12.75
C GLN A 116 7.31 -0.06 -12.54
N GLU A 117 6.34 -0.63 -13.22
CA GLU A 117 4.92 -0.32 -13.06
C GLU A 117 4.20 -1.52 -12.47
N ILE A 118 3.38 -1.27 -11.44
CA ILE A 118 2.60 -2.28 -10.76
C ILE A 118 1.13 -1.84 -10.77
N ALA A 119 0.24 -2.72 -11.22
CA ALA A 119 -1.20 -2.50 -11.13
C ALA A 119 -1.65 -2.56 -9.67
N LEU A 120 -2.52 -1.63 -9.28
CA LEU A 120 -3.10 -1.57 -7.93
C LEU A 120 -4.45 -2.29 -7.93
N LEU A 121 -4.48 -3.46 -7.31
CA LEU A 121 -5.68 -4.29 -7.18
C LEU A 121 -6.37 -4.01 -5.85
N GLU A 122 -7.70 -4.14 -5.83
CA GLU A 122 -8.51 -3.99 -4.61
C GLU A 122 -8.21 -2.72 -3.81
N LYS A 123 -8.13 -1.61 -4.50
CA LYS A 123 -7.74 -0.32 -3.93
C LYS A 123 -8.75 0.16 -2.89
N GLU A 124 -8.27 0.47 -1.68
CA GLU A 124 -9.02 1.06 -0.59
C GLU A 124 -8.38 2.38 -0.14
N TYR A 125 -9.21 3.38 0.13
CA TYR A 125 -8.76 4.62 0.74
C TYR A 125 -8.87 4.50 2.25
N LEU A 126 -7.76 4.76 2.95
CA LEU A 126 -7.72 4.70 4.39
C LEU A 126 -7.95 6.10 4.98
N ASP A 127 -8.88 6.16 5.94
CA ASP A 127 -9.01 7.30 6.84
C ASP A 127 -7.99 7.17 7.99
N ALA A 128 -7.69 8.26 8.70
CA ALA A 128 -6.71 8.27 9.79
C ALA A 128 -6.98 7.20 10.88
N GLU A 129 -8.24 6.85 11.12
CA GLU A 129 -8.63 5.79 12.05
C GLU A 129 -8.25 4.38 11.54
N LYS A 130 -8.38 4.16 10.24
CA LYS A 130 -8.04 2.87 9.61
C LYS A 130 -6.52 2.67 9.44
N GLU A 131 -5.75 3.75 9.37
CA GLU A 131 -4.29 3.68 9.36
C GLU A 131 -3.76 3.06 10.66
N ALA A 132 -4.35 3.43 11.80
CA ALA A 132 -3.96 2.90 13.11
C ALA A 132 -4.25 1.40 13.24
N GLU A 133 -5.33 0.89 12.63
CA GLU A 133 -5.61 -0.55 12.59
C GLU A 133 -4.66 -1.31 11.65
N ALA A 134 -4.22 -0.68 10.57
CA ALA A 134 -3.27 -1.27 9.64
C ALA A 134 -1.87 -1.41 10.26
N ASP A 135 -1.49 -0.52 11.17
CA ASP A 135 -0.23 -0.55 11.92
C ASP A 135 -0.31 -1.40 13.20
N GLY A 136 -1.52 -1.67 13.70
CA GLY A 136 -1.76 -2.42 14.93
C GLY A 136 -1.76 -3.92 14.73
N ASN A 137 -0.68 -4.56 15.13
CA ASN A 137 -0.72 -5.95 15.56
C ASN A 137 -1.69 -6.04 16.75
N GLY A 138 -2.82 -6.77 16.60
CA GLY A 138 -3.95 -6.81 17.52
C GLY A 138 -3.59 -7.02 19.00
N GLY A 139 -3.38 -5.93 19.69
CA GLY A 139 -3.41 -5.86 21.14
C GLY A 139 -4.85 -5.74 21.57
N CYS A 140 -5.40 -6.80 22.16
CA CYS A 140 -6.67 -6.79 22.84
C CYS A 140 -6.71 -5.64 23.87
N PRO A 141 -7.72 -4.78 23.90
CA PRO A 141 -7.82 -3.79 24.98
C PRO A 141 -7.98 -4.51 26.32
N PRO A 142 -7.33 -4.03 27.39
CA PRO A 142 -7.53 -4.62 28.70
C PRO A 142 -8.98 -4.43 29.12
N GLU A 143 -9.64 -5.53 29.43
CA GLU A 143 -10.96 -5.51 30.06
C GLU A 143 -10.88 -4.65 31.33
N ALA A 144 -11.69 -3.61 31.38
CA ALA A 144 -11.90 -2.81 32.58
C ALA A 144 -12.69 -3.67 33.56
N ASP A 145 -12.00 -4.21 34.56
CA ASP A 145 -12.59 -4.88 35.70
C ASP A 145 -13.36 -3.83 36.52
N GLY A 146 -14.68 -3.83 36.35
CA GLY A 146 -15.60 -3.01 37.07
C GLY A 146 -15.91 -3.61 38.42
N GLY A 147 -15.02 -3.43 39.40
CA GLY A 147 -15.31 -3.72 40.81
C GLY A 147 -16.40 -2.79 41.34
N ALA A 148 -17.62 -3.29 41.37
CA ALA A 148 -18.71 -2.66 42.12
C ALA A 148 -18.59 -3.05 43.58
N ASP A 149 -18.11 -2.15 44.41
CA ASP A 149 -18.15 -2.26 45.86
C ASP A 149 -19.48 -1.71 46.36
N GLN A 150 -20.34 -2.60 46.82
CA GLN A 150 -21.57 -2.24 47.53
C GLN A 150 -21.29 -2.24 49.01
N ALA A 151 -21.14 -1.08 49.58
CA ALA A 151 -21.19 -0.89 50.99
C ALA A 151 -22.66 -0.81 51.44
N SER A 152 -23.14 -1.88 52.04
CA SER A 152 -24.37 -1.93 52.81
C SER A 152 -24.09 -1.37 54.21
N GLY A 153 -24.64 -0.22 54.53
CA GLY A 153 -24.73 0.29 55.88
C GLY A 153 -26.12 0.03 56.42
N GLY A 154 -26.23 -0.94 57.32
CA GLY A 154 -27.43 -1.10 58.12
C GLY A 154 -27.26 -0.47 59.50
N ALA A 155 -28.32 0.08 60.00
CA ALA A 155 -28.68 0.08 61.41
C ALA A 155 -30.08 0.59 61.59
#